data_075cfebe30d6472e62758ed32fa24284
#
_entry.id   075cfebe30d6472e62758ed32fa24284
#
_cell.length_a   1.000
_cell.length_b   1.000
_cell.length_c   1.000
_cell.angle_alpha   90.00
_cell.angle_beta   90.00
_cell.angle_gamma   90.00
#
_symmetry.space_group_name_H-M   'P 1'
#
loop_
_entity.id
_entity.type
_entity.pdbx_description
1 polymer ?
#
loop_
_entity_poly.entity_id
_entity_poly.type
_entity_poly.pdbx_seq_one_letter_code
_entity_poly.pdbx_strand_id
1 'polypeptide(L)'
;MNGIGIDVCKAMLDVAVHRGPFARFHNTPAGHRKLLSWLARQEAGQVVLEASGGYEQRVLDALFDAGHQVVRANAHRCHAFATAIGLPAKTDRLDAINLACMAATLELRAYQPMESWRRKLREFVRARQQLVDPATSAQNQLEQVTDTTLRRVLQANI
;
A
#
# COMPACT_ATOMS: atom_id res chain seq x y z
N MET A 1 9.78 7.07 21.29
CA MET A 1 8.84 5.98 20.88
C MET A 1 9.45 5.22 19.72
N ASN A 2 9.40 3.90 19.74
CA ASN A 2 9.96 3.10 18.66
C ASN A 2 9.02 3.12 17.45
N GLY A 3 9.43 3.80 16.37
CA GLY A 3 8.71 3.78 15.11
C GLY A 3 8.74 2.39 14.48
N ILE A 4 7.65 1.96 13.87
CA ILE A 4 7.54 0.69 13.15
C ILE A 4 7.20 0.98 11.71
N GLY A 5 7.94 0.37 10.79
CA GLY A 5 7.68 0.41 9.36
C GLY A 5 7.26 -0.95 8.84
N ILE A 6 6.25 -0.97 7.99
CA ILE A 6 5.78 -2.19 7.32
C ILE A 6 5.74 -1.95 5.82
N ASP A 7 6.62 -2.59 5.08
CA ASP A 7 6.49 -2.71 3.64
C ASP A 7 5.51 -3.84 3.30
N VAL A 8 4.59 -3.59 2.38
CA VAL A 8 3.46 -4.47 2.10
C VAL A 8 3.46 -4.89 0.64
N CYS A 9 3.56 -6.19 0.41
CA CYS A 9 3.26 -6.75 -0.91
C CYS A 9 2.07 -7.73 -0.85
N LYS A 10 1.69 -8.26 -1.99
CA LYS A 10 0.55 -9.20 -2.11
C LYS A 10 0.68 -10.40 -1.16
N ALA A 11 1.89 -10.96 -1.01
CA ALA A 11 2.14 -12.21 -0.29
C ALA A 11 2.74 -11.99 1.11
N MET A 12 3.52 -10.93 1.30
CA MET A 12 4.37 -10.75 2.46
C MET A 12 4.25 -9.36 3.07
N LEU A 13 4.61 -9.28 4.35
CA LEU A 13 4.80 -8.06 5.12
C LEU A 13 6.23 -8.08 5.67
N ASP A 14 7.03 -7.11 5.27
CA ASP A 14 8.36 -6.87 5.82
C ASP A 14 8.25 -5.80 6.91
N VAL A 15 8.66 -6.14 8.13
CA VAL A 15 8.41 -5.32 9.32
C VAL A 15 9.73 -4.98 10.00
N ALA A 16 9.98 -3.70 10.19
CA ALA A 16 11.16 -3.22 10.91
C ALA A 16 10.74 -2.35 12.11
N VAL A 17 11.46 -2.49 13.21
CA VAL A 17 11.45 -1.54 14.32
C VAL A 17 12.62 -0.58 14.13
N HIS A 18 12.40 0.72 14.31
CA HIS A 18 13.48 1.71 14.20
C HIS A 18 14.64 1.38 15.16
N ARG A 19 15.84 1.19 14.61
CA ARG A 19 17.04 0.75 15.34
C ARG A 19 16.86 -0.56 16.13
N GLY A 20 15.93 -1.41 15.68
CA GLY A 20 15.56 -2.64 16.36
C GLY A 20 15.44 -3.84 15.41
N PRO A 21 14.68 -4.86 15.82
CA PRO A 21 14.55 -6.09 15.06
C PRO A 21 13.77 -5.93 13.77
N PHE A 22 14.02 -6.87 12.84
CA PHE A 22 13.29 -7.06 11.61
C PHE A 22 12.61 -8.44 11.64
N ALA A 23 11.40 -8.53 11.07
CA ALA A 23 10.67 -9.78 10.91
C ALA A 23 9.86 -9.77 9.61
N ARG A 24 9.54 -10.94 9.09
CA ARG A 24 8.74 -11.14 7.88
C ARG A 24 7.52 -12.00 8.19
N PHE A 25 6.35 -11.60 7.70
CA PHE A 25 5.09 -12.31 7.89
C PHE A 25 4.35 -12.47 6.57
N HIS A 26 3.50 -13.50 6.46
CA HIS A 26 2.59 -13.62 5.33
C HIS A 26 1.47 -12.57 5.42
N ASN A 27 1.10 -11.97 4.29
CA ASN A 27 -0.03 -11.03 4.21
C ASN A 27 -1.37 -11.80 4.16
N THR A 28 -1.66 -12.52 5.24
CA THR A 28 -2.85 -13.35 5.44
C THR A 28 -3.42 -13.13 6.85
N PRO A 29 -4.68 -13.48 7.13
CA PRO A 29 -5.25 -13.35 8.47
C PRO A 29 -4.42 -14.06 9.55
N ALA A 30 -3.84 -15.23 9.25
CA ALA A 30 -2.95 -15.93 10.17
C ALA A 30 -1.62 -15.20 10.38
N GLY A 31 -1.05 -14.62 9.31
CA GLY A 31 0.15 -13.81 9.38
C GLY A 31 -0.07 -12.52 10.16
N HIS A 32 -1.22 -11.87 9.97
CA HIS A 32 -1.59 -10.65 10.74
C HIS A 32 -1.66 -10.95 12.24
N ARG A 33 -2.24 -12.08 12.66
CA ARG A 33 -2.23 -12.48 14.09
C ARG A 33 -0.81 -12.68 14.63
N LYS A 34 0.08 -13.30 13.84
CA LYS A 34 1.50 -13.46 14.22
C LYS A 34 2.22 -12.12 14.32
N LEU A 35 1.94 -11.19 13.39
CA LEU A 35 2.44 -9.82 13.42
C LEU A 35 2.01 -9.12 14.71
N LEU A 36 0.72 -9.13 15.05
CA LEU A 36 0.20 -8.51 16.26
C LEU A 36 0.84 -9.09 17.53
N SER A 37 0.98 -10.43 17.60
CA SER A 37 1.67 -11.07 18.71
C SER A 37 3.15 -10.71 18.80
N TRP A 38 3.82 -10.45 17.67
CA TRP A 38 5.20 -9.99 17.64
C TRP A 38 5.30 -8.53 18.06
N LEU A 39 4.39 -7.65 17.58
CA LEU A 39 4.32 -6.23 17.96
C LEU A 39 4.04 -6.03 19.45
N ALA A 40 3.23 -6.87 20.06
CA ALA A 40 2.94 -6.81 21.49
C ALA A 40 4.20 -6.98 22.39
N ARG A 41 5.29 -7.52 21.84
CA ARG A 41 6.58 -7.65 22.52
C ARG A 41 7.55 -6.51 22.22
N GLN A 42 7.14 -5.58 21.36
CA GLN A 42 7.90 -4.40 21.04
C GLN A 42 7.28 -3.20 21.76
N GLU A 43 8.10 -2.26 22.19
CA GLU A 43 7.60 -0.96 22.66
C GLU A 43 7.14 -0.13 21.45
N ALA A 44 6.04 -0.58 20.85
CA ALA A 44 5.53 -0.04 19.61
C ALA A 44 4.94 1.38 19.83
N GLY A 45 5.50 2.34 19.12
CA GLY A 45 4.89 3.65 18.93
C GLY A 45 4.03 3.67 17.66
N GLN A 46 4.28 4.64 16.78
CA GLN A 46 3.55 4.77 15.53
C GLN A 46 3.96 3.67 14.53
N VAL A 47 2.98 3.07 13.86
CA VAL A 47 3.17 2.06 12.80
C VAL A 47 2.87 2.71 11.45
N VAL A 48 3.86 2.78 10.57
CA VAL A 48 3.72 3.36 9.23
C VAL A 48 3.74 2.27 8.17
N LEU A 49 2.73 2.26 7.31
CA LEU A 49 2.65 1.41 6.12
C LEU A 49 2.56 2.28 4.87
N GLU A 50 3.19 1.82 3.78
CA GLU A 50 3.02 2.43 2.48
C GLU A 50 1.73 1.95 1.79
N ALA A 51 1.11 2.85 1.02
CA ALA A 51 -0.05 2.52 0.18
C ALA A 51 0.38 1.65 -1.01
N SER A 52 0.03 0.36 -1.00
CA SER A 52 0.48 -0.68 -1.95
C SER A 52 -0.66 -1.20 -2.83
N GLY A 53 -1.43 -0.29 -3.44
CA GLY A 53 -2.50 -0.66 -4.38
C GLY A 53 -3.74 -1.33 -3.76
N GLY A 54 -3.82 -1.42 -2.43
CA GLY A 54 -4.93 -2.01 -1.68
C GLY A 54 -4.55 -3.27 -0.90
N TYR A 55 -3.36 -3.84 -1.12
CA TYR A 55 -2.87 -5.00 -0.36
C TYR A 55 -2.65 -4.68 1.13
N GLU A 56 -2.43 -3.41 1.45
CA GLU A 56 -2.26 -2.89 2.80
C GLU A 56 -3.56 -2.85 3.61
N GLN A 57 -4.74 -2.86 2.97
CA GLN A 57 -5.99 -2.54 3.65
C GLN A 57 -6.32 -3.49 4.81
N ARG A 58 -6.13 -4.80 4.61
CA ARG A 58 -6.46 -5.80 5.64
C ARG A 58 -5.55 -5.73 6.86
N VAL A 59 -4.27 -5.49 6.66
CA VAL A 59 -3.32 -5.36 7.77
C VAL A 59 -3.49 -4.02 8.48
N LEU A 60 -3.84 -2.92 7.75
CA LEU A 60 -4.21 -1.64 8.36
C LEU A 60 -5.40 -1.79 9.31
N ASP A 61 -6.48 -2.42 8.84
CA ASP A 61 -7.67 -2.65 9.65
C ASP A 61 -7.33 -3.51 10.89
N ALA A 62 -6.55 -4.59 10.72
CA ALA A 62 -6.15 -5.47 11.83
C ALA A 62 -5.28 -4.76 12.88
N LEU A 63 -4.37 -3.89 12.45
CA LEU A 63 -3.54 -3.09 13.36
C LEU A 63 -4.36 -2.02 14.09
N PHE A 64 -5.28 -1.36 13.37
CA PHE A 64 -6.18 -0.36 13.94
C PHE A 64 -7.11 -0.99 14.98
N ASP A 65 -7.74 -2.12 14.67
CA ASP A 65 -8.63 -2.86 15.58
C ASP A 65 -7.90 -3.36 16.84
N ALA A 66 -6.59 -3.62 16.73
CA ALA A 66 -5.73 -3.97 17.85
C ALA A 66 -5.25 -2.75 18.68
N GLY A 67 -5.69 -1.53 18.35
CA GLY A 67 -5.39 -0.30 19.10
C GLY A 67 -4.04 0.34 18.78
N HIS A 68 -3.35 -0.08 17.70
CA HIS A 68 -2.12 0.58 17.28
C HIS A 68 -2.38 1.94 16.63
N GLN A 69 -1.48 2.90 16.85
CA GLN A 69 -1.47 4.16 16.12
C GLN A 69 -0.90 3.91 14.72
N VAL A 70 -1.78 3.70 13.76
CA VAL A 70 -1.41 3.31 12.39
C VAL A 70 -1.45 4.51 11.47
N VAL A 71 -0.51 4.57 10.53
CA VAL A 71 -0.44 5.58 9.46
C VAL A 71 -0.37 4.89 8.10
N ARG A 72 -1.26 5.27 7.21
CA ARG A 72 -1.18 4.91 5.79
C ARG A 72 -0.48 6.03 5.04
N ALA A 73 0.81 5.86 4.78
CA ALA A 73 1.62 6.86 4.08
C ALA A 73 1.43 6.76 2.55
N ASN A 74 1.55 7.92 1.90
CA ASN A 74 1.57 7.98 0.44
C ASN A 74 2.94 7.57 -0.09
N ALA A 75 3.00 6.73 -1.12
CA ALA A 75 4.24 6.22 -1.72
C ALA A 75 5.21 7.34 -2.13
N HIS A 76 4.71 8.44 -2.72
CA HIS A 76 5.53 9.58 -3.09
C HIS A 76 6.20 10.23 -1.86
N ARG A 77 5.49 10.34 -0.72
CA ARG A 77 6.05 10.88 0.52
C ARG A 77 7.08 9.94 1.13
N CYS A 78 6.86 8.63 1.07
CA CYS A 78 7.81 7.62 1.53
C CYS A 78 9.11 7.69 0.73
N HIS A 79 9.00 7.77 -0.60
CA HIS A 79 10.15 7.93 -1.49
C HIS A 79 10.91 9.25 -1.26
N ALA A 80 10.20 10.37 -1.13
CA ALA A 80 10.82 11.67 -0.84
C ALA A 80 11.56 11.66 0.50
N PHE A 81 10.99 11.03 1.53
CA PHE A 81 11.64 10.88 2.84
C PHE A 81 12.91 10.02 2.73
N ALA A 82 12.84 8.85 2.08
CA ALA A 82 14.00 7.97 1.87
C ALA A 82 15.15 8.69 1.14
N THR A 83 14.80 9.47 0.11
CA THR A 83 15.78 10.30 -0.61
C THR A 83 16.41 11.37 0.29
N ALA A 84 15.61 12.06 1.10
CA ALA A 84 16.07 13.12 1.99
C ALA A 84 17.03 12.63 3.08
N ILE A 85 16.86 11.39 3.57
CA ILE A 85 17.75 10.77 4.56
C ILE A 85 18.94 10.03 3.93
N GLY A 86 19.09 10.09 2.59
CA GLY A 86 20.21 9.46 1.88
C GLY A 86 20.16 7.93 1.82
N LEU A 87 18.99 7.33 2.01
CA LEU A 87 18.76 5.88 1.93
C LEU A 87 17.84 5.55 0.75
N PRO A 88 18.27 5.66 -0.50
CA PRO A 88 17.49 5.21 -1.63
C PRO A 88 17.39 3.68 -1.56
N ALA A 89 16.30 3.21 -0.97
CA ALA A 89 16.05 1.78 -0.80
C ALA A 89 15.71 1.13 -2.15
N LYS A 90 16.13 -0.13 -2.29
CA LYS A 90 15.77 -0.98 -3.41
C LYS A 90 15.50 -2.42 -2.96
N THR A 91 15.19 -2.62 -1.70
CA THR A 91 14.81 -3.94 -1.18
C THR A 91 13.71 -3.76 -0.14
N ASP A 92 12.76 -4.67 -0.12
CA ASP A 92 11.60 -4.68 0.81
C ASP A 92 12.05 -4.45 2.27
N ARG A 93 13.20 -5.03 2.66
CA ARG A 93 13.76 -4.83 4.01
C ARG A 93 14.20 -3.38 4.25
N LEU A 94 14.83 -2.73 3.28
CA LEU A 94 15.26 -1.33 3.41
C LEU A 94 14.05 -0.40 3.38
N ASP A 95 13.02 -0.73 2.61
CA ASP A 95 11.78 0.03 2.57
C ASP A 95 11.07 -0.01 3.94
N ALA A 96 10.99 -1.19 4.58
CA ALA A 96 10.48 -1.30 5.94
C ALA A 96 11.32 -0.51 6.97
N ILE A 97 12.65 -0.50 6.85
CA ILE A 97 13.54 0.29 7.72
C ILE A 97 13.32 1.79 7.53
N ASN A 98 13.16 2.25 6.28
CA ASN A 98 12.87 3.65 5.97
C ASN A 98 11.54 4.10 6.55
N LEU A 99 10.50 3.25 6.42
CA LEU A 99 9.19 3.50 7.02
C LEU A 99 9.27 3.54 8.56
N ALA A 100 10.09 2.69 9.18
CA ALA A 100 10.32 2.71 10.63
C ALA A 100 11.05 3.99 11.08
N CYS A 101 12.02 4.46 10.29
CA CYS A 101 12.69 5.73 10.52
C CYS A 101 11.70 6.91 10.39
N MET A 102 10.85 6.89 9.35
CA MET A 102 9.80 7.89 9.14
C MET A 102 8.81 7.91 10.33
N ALA A 103 8.42 6.74 10.83
CA ALA A 103 7.55 6.59 12.00
C ALA A 103 8.17 7.14 13.29
N ALA A 104 9.49 7.05 13.43
CA ALA A 104 10.19 7.53 14.62
C ALA A 104 10.50 9.04 14.60
N THR A 105 10.56 9.65 13.41
CA THR A 105 11.03 11.03 13.23
C THR A 105 9.94 12.03 12.91
N LEU A 106 8.81 11.58 12.35
CA LEU A 106 7.74 12.47 11.92
C LEU A 106 6.46 12.20 12.72
N GLU A 107 5.77 13.28 13.08
CA GLU A 107 4.40 13.20 13.53
C GLU A 107 3.47 13.14 12.31
N LEU A 108 2.85 11.98 12.12
CA LEU A 108 2.04 11.69 10.94
C LEU A 108 0.56 11.56 11.32
N ARG A 109 -0.31 11.91 10.38
CA ARG A 109 -1.75 11.79 10.59
C ARG A 109 -2.14 10.32 10.71
N ALA A 110 -2.76 9.97 11.83
CA ALA A 110 -3.26 8.61 12.07
C ALA A 110 -4.32 8.20 11.04
N TYR A 111 -4.25 6.93 10.67
CA TYR A 111 -5.25 6.27 9.82
C TYR A 111 -6.61 6.28 10.53
N GLN A 112 -7.64 6.60 9.76
CA GLN A 112 -9.03 6.44 10.18
C GLN A 112 -9.71 5.46 9.21
N PRO A 113 -10.35 4.41 9.69
CA PRO A 113 -11.08 3.49 8.84
C PRO A 113 -12.14 4.22 8.03
N MET A 114 -12.21 3.87 6.76
CA MET A 114 -13.27 4.40 5.90
C MET A 114 -14.58 3.69 6.20
N GLU A 115 -15.67 4.44 6.29
CA GLU A 115 -17.01 3.87 6.44
C GLU A 115 -17.30 2.83 5.35
N SER A 116 -18.02 1.78 5.71
CA SER A 116 -18.25 0.61 4.85
C SER A 116 -18.89 0.97 3.49
N TRP A 117 -19.85 1.89 3.49
CA TRP A 117 -20.49 2.35 2.26
C TRP A 117 -19.54 3.13 1.34
N ARG A 118 -18.63 3.94 1.91
CA ARG A 118 -17.60 4.67 1.13
C ARG A 118 -16.58 3.70 0.54
N ARG A 119 -16.22 2.65 1.27
CA ARG A 119 -15.34 1.57 0.78
C ARG A 119 -15.97 0.89 -0.43
N LYS A 120 -17.24 0.49 -0.31
CA LYS A 120 -18.04 -0.08 -1.41
C LYS A 120 -18.10 0.84 -2.62
N LEU A 121 -18.46 2.10 -2.42
CA LEU A 121 -18.53 3.08 -3.49
C LEU A 121 -17.20 3.21 -4.24
N ARG A 122 -16.07 3.26 -3.51
CA ARG A 122 -14.73 3.32 -4.10
C ARG A 122 -14.41 2.08 -4.93
N GLU A 123 -14.84 0.90 -4.52
CA GLU A 123 -14.68 -0.34 -5.29
C GLU A 123 -15.47 -0.28 -6.60
N PHE A 124 -16.72 0.15 -6.56
CA PHE A 124 -17.54 0.35 -7.77
C PHE A 124 -16.94 1.38 -8.73
N VAL A 125 -16.48 2.53 -8.20
CA VAL A 125 -15.83 3.56 -9.02
C VAL A 125 -14.58 3.01 -9.70
N ARG A 126 -13.73 2.26 -8.98
CA ARG A 126 -12.54 1.62 -9.55
C ARG A 126 -12.88 0.57 -10.60
N ALA A 127 -13.85 -0.30 -10.32
CA ALA A 127 -14.30 -1.30 -11.28
C ALA A 127 -14.83 -0.65 -12.57
N ARG A 128 -15.67 0.39 -12.43
CA ARG A 128 -16.14 1.17 -13.57
C ARG A 128 -14.98 1.77 -14.37
N GLN A 129 -14.01 2.39 -13.70
CA GLN A 129 -12.86 3.02 -14.36
C GLN A 129 -12.03 1.99 -15.16
N GLN A 130 -11.80 0.80 -14.57
CA GLN A 130 -11.10 -0.29 -15.25
C GLN A 130 -11.82 -0.82 -16.49
N LEU A 131 -13.11 -0.64 -16.60
CA LEU A 131 -13.90 -1.01 -17.79
C LEU A 131 -13.94 0.13 -18.81
N VAL A 132 -14.10 1.36 -18.34
CA VAL A 132 -14.31 2.54 -19.23
C VAL A 132 -13.00 2.99 -19.88
N ASP A 133 -11.88 3.02 -19.13
CA ASP A 133 -10.61 3.53 -19.66
C ASP A 133 -10.08 2.73 -20.86
N PRO A 134 -10.05 1.37 -20.82
CA PRO A 134 -9.66 0.58 -21.97
C PRO A 134 -10.59 0.77 -23.17
N ALA A 135 -11.91 0.83 -22.95
CA ALA A 135 -12.87 1.06 -24.02
C ALA A 135 -12.67 2.43 -24.68
N THR A 136 -12.49 3.49 -23.89
CA THR A 136 -12.19 4.84 -24.39
C THR A 136 -10.87 4.87 -25.15
N SER A 137 -9.83 4.21 -24.63
CA SER A 137 -8.53 4.12 -25.29
C SER A 137 -8.63 3.41 -26.65
N ALA A 138 -9.36 2.28 -26.70
CA ALA A 138 -9.58 1.54 -27.94
C ALA A 138 -10.39 2.37 -28.96
N GLN A 139 -11.39 3.11 -28.49
CA GLN A 139 -12.17 4.03 -29.35
C GLN A 139 -11.30 5.13 -29.97
N ASN A 140 -10.45 5.76 -29.15
CA ASN A 140 -9.50 6.78 -29.64
C ASN A 140 -8.49 6.22 -30.63
N GLN A 141 -8.04 4.97 -30.45
CA GLN A 141 -7.17 4.28 -31.40
C GLN A 141 -7.89 4.02 -32.73
N LEU A 142 -9.17 3.63 -32.71
CA LEU A 142 -9.97 3.43 -33.91
C LEU A 142 -10.06 4.67 -34.81
N GLU A 143 -10.11 5.86 -34.21
CA GLU A 143 -10.17 7.12 -34.96
C GLU A 143 -8.88 7.39 -35.75
N GLN A 144 -7.73 6.89 -35.25
CA GLN A 144 -6.41 7.12 -35.84
C GLN A 144 -5.98 6.03 -36.83
N VAL A 145 -6.64 4.86 -36.82
CA VAL A 145 -6.29 3.73 -37.68
C VAL A 145 -6.91 3.87 -39.06
N THR A 146 -6.06 3.88 -40.08
CA THR A 146 -6.46 3.93 -41.49
C THR A 146 -6.56 2.54 -42.14
N ASP A 147 -5.83 1.53 -41.61
CA ASP A 147 -5.87 0.16 -42.09
C ASP A 147 -7.20 -0.53 -41.73
N THR A 148 -7.89 -1.05 -42.75
CA THR A 148 -9.22 -1.67 -42.59
C THR A 148 -9.21 -2.96 -41.81
N THR A 149 -8.12 -3.76 -41.92
CA THR A 149 -8.00 -5.03 -41.19
C THR A 149 -7.76 -4.78 -39.73
N LEU A 150 -6.84 -3.87 -39.37
CA LEU A 150 -6.55 -3.48 -38.01
C LEU A 150 -7.78 -2.82 -37.36
N ARG A 151 -8.51 -1.99 -38.10
CA ARG A 151 -9.75 -1.36 -37.64
C ARG A 151 -10.80 -2.39 -37.22
N ARG A 152 -10.98 -3.45 -38.04
CA ARG A 152 -11.90 -4.55 -37.74
C ARG A 152 -11.51 -5.31 -36.46
N VAL A 153 -10.22 -5.57 -36.28
CA VAL A 153 -9.71 -6.24 -35.06
C VAL A 153 -9.96 -5.39 -33.81
N LEU A 154 -9.71 -4.08 -33.87
CA LEU A 154 -9.97 -3.18 -32.74
C LEU A 154 -11.45 -3.08 -32.42
N GLN A 155 -12.33 -3.00 -33.43
CA GLN A 155 -13.78 -2.97 -33.24
C GLN A 155 -14.33 -4.21 -32.55
N ALA A 156 -13.74 -5.38 -32.79
CA ALA A 156 -14.18 -6.64 -32.17
C ALA A 156 -13.78 -6.74 -30.67
N ASN A 157 -12.95 -5.83 -30.14
CA ASN A 157 -12.45 -5.82 -28.76
C ASN A 157 -13.00 -4.65 -27.92
N ILE A 158 -13.90 -3.86 -28.47
CA ILE A 158 -14.63 -2.78 -27.77
C ILE A 158 -16.02 -3.28 -27.35
#